data_5ac0ba004b3588ee38f116a6d117b968
#
_entry.id   5ac0ba004b3588ee38f116a6d117b968
#
_cell.length_a   1.000
_cell.length_b   1.000
_cell.length_c   1.000
_cell.angle_alpha   90.00
_cell.angle_beta   90.00
_cell.angle_gamma   90.00
#
_symmetry.space_group_name_H-M   'P 1'
#
loop_
_entity.id
_entity.type
_entity.pdbx_description
1 polymer ?
#
loop_
_entity_poly.entity_id
_entity_poly.type
_entity_poly.pdbx_seq_one_letter_code
_entity_poly.pdbx_strand_id
1 'polypeptide(L)'
;YSGKIFTNSKFDYIVNISEDGWFGKSIGPEQHLTHSIFRAIESGKYVLRSANNGTTAIINPMGVIEQKVDINKSGYIDLSESRKIEMTLFAKFGNKIFGFIILLYIFLIFSFKKLKNE
;
A
#
# COMPACT_ATOMS: atom_id res chain seq x y z
N TYR A 1 7.79 5.31 10.10
CA TYR A 1 7.17 4.16 9.43
C TYR A 1 8.28 3.21 8.96
N SER A 2 8.42 2.06 9.58
CA SER A 2 9.21 0.99 8.97
C SER A 2 8.44 0.50 7.75
N GLY A 3 9.01 0.60 6.57
CA GLY A 3 8.32 0.32 5.32
C GLY A 3 7.74 -1.09 5.17
N LYS A 4 8.08 -2.04 6.03
CA LYS A 4 7.57 -3.41 6.01
C LYS A 4 6.72 -3.65 7.26
N ILE A 5 5.40 -3.65 7.10
CA ILE A 5 4.47 -3.92 8.20
C ILE A 5 4.41 -5.41 8.53
N PHE A 6 4.57 -6.26 7.52
CA PHE A 6 4.41 -7.71 7.66
C PHE A 6 5.74 -8.42 7.46
N THR A 7 6.26 -9.05 8.51
CA THR A 7 7.45 -9.90 8.47
C THR A 7 7.03 -11.35 8.44
N ASN A 8 7.34 -12.08 7.37
CA ASN A 8 7.30 -13.55 7.25
C ASN A 8 5.94 -14.26 7.46
N SER A 9 4.83 -13.57 7.61
CA SER A 9 3.53 -14.22 7.72
C SER A 9 2.96 -14.53 6.34
N LYS A 10 2.58 -15.77 6.13
CA LYS A 10 1.75 -16.17 5.01
C LYS A 10 0.32 -15.72 5.32
N PHE A 11 -0.18 -14.74 4.62
CA PHE A 11 -1.56 -14.27 4.72
C PHE A 11 -2.11 -14.02 3.32
N ASP A 12 -3.42 -14.12 3.18
CA ASP A 12 -4.10 -13.93 1.88
C ASP A 12 -4.72 -12.53 1.77
N TYR A 13 -5.15 -11.95 2.88
CA TYR A 13 -5.85 -10.66 2.92
C TYR A 13 -5.33 -9.78 4.04
N ILE A 14 -5.45 -8.47 3.85
CA ILE A 14 -5.32 -7.46 4.89
C ILE A 14 -6.72 -6.98 5.24
N VAL A 15 -7.12 -7.09 6.49
CA VAL A 15 -8.35 -6.50 6.99
C VAL A 15 -8.01 -5.17 7.65
N ASN A 16 -8.61 -4.09 7.15
CA ASN A 16 -8.46 -2.75 7.70
C ASN A 16 -9.79 -2.28 8.26
N ILE A 17 -9.88 -2.17 9.57
CA ILE A 17 -11.05 -1.64 10.26
C ILE A 17 -10.70 -0.24 10.73
N SER A 18 -11.54 0.72 10.39
CA SER A 18 -11.25 2.14 10.57
C SER A 18 -12.47 2.93 11.05
N GLU A 19 -12.23 3.93 11.87
CA GLU A 19 -13.15 5.00 12.17
C GLU A 19 -12.64 6.29 11.56
N ASP A 20 -13.33 6.81 10.54
CA ASP A 20 -12.92 7.99 9.80
C ASP A 20 -13.66 9.26 10.27
N GLY A 21 -14.60 9.13 11.18
CA GLY A 21 -15.39 10.25 11.74
C GLY A 21 -14.54 11.33 12.44
N TRP A 22 -13.36 10.97 12.91
CA TRP A 22 -12.39 11.89 13.51
C TRP A 22 -11.96 13.03 12.60
N PHE A 23 -11.94 12.75 11.29
CA PHE A 23 -11.46 13.69 10.29
C PHE A 23 -12.49 14.76 9.93
N GLY A 24 -13.76 14.60 10.35
CA GLY A 24 -14.86 15.51 10.02
C GLY A 24 -15.00 15.72 8.51
N LYS A 25 -15.33 16.94 8.11
CA LYS A 25 -15.45 17.33 6.69
C LYS A 25 -14.10 17.78 6.11
N SER A 26 -13.07 16.94 6.22
CA SER A 26 -11.73 17.22 5.71
C SER A 26 -11.33 16.21 4.63
N ILE A 27 -10.15 16.38 4.06
CA ILE A 27 -9.53 15.41 3.13
C ILE A 27 -9.05 14.13 3.86
N GLY A 28 -9.09 14.08 5.19
CA GLY A 28 -8.58 12.99 6.00
C GLY A 28 -9.09 11.60 5.64
N PRO A 29 -10.42 11.39 5.46
CA PRO A 29 -10.97 10.11 5.05
C PRO A 29 -10.40 9.59 3.72
N GLU A 30 -10.19 10.48 2.75
CA GLU A 30 -9.61 10.13 1.44
C GLU A 30 -8.14 9.77 1.56
N GLN A 31 -7.37 10.52 2.35
CA GLN A 31 -5.98 10.19 2.64
C GLN A 31 -5.87 8.84 3.35
N HIS A 32 -6.78 8.55 4.28
CA HIS A 32 -6.79 7.29 5.00
C HIS A 32 -7.15 6.11 4.09
N LEU A 33 -8.08 6.27 3.15
CA LEU A 33 -8.35 5.31 2.09
C LEU A 33 -7.11 5.09 1.21
N THR A 34 -6.41 6.16 0.83
CA THR A 34 -5.19 6.10 0.03
C THR A 34 -4.10 5.28 0.72
N HIS A 35 -3.95 5.39 2.03
CA HIS A 35 -3.03 4.51 2.77
C HIS A 35 -3.38 3.03 2.63
N SER A 36 -4.67 2.68 2.60
CA SER A 36 -5.11 1.30 2.38
C SER A 36 -4.76 0.81 0.97
N ILE A 37 -4.87 1.68 -0.04
CA ILE A 37 -4.45 1.39 -1.42
C ILE A 37 -2.95 1.10 -1.47
N PHE A 38 -2.13 1.93 -0.83
CA PHE A 38 -0.69 1.66 -0.76
C PHE A 38 -0.37 0.33 -0.07
N ARG A 39 -1.09 -0.04 0.99
CA ARG A 39 -0.88 -1.34 1.64
C ARG A 39 -1.17 -2.51 0.71
N ALA A 40 -2.21 -2.41 -0.14
CA ALA A 40 -2.52 -3.42 -1.15
C ALA A 40 -1.36 -3.57 -2.15
N ILE A 41 -0.87 -2.47 -2.72
CA ILE A 41 0.22 -2.46 -3.70
C ILE A 41 1.52 -2.99 -3.08
N GLU A 42 1.91 -2.50 -1.92
CA GLU A 42 3.16 -2.87 -1.24
C GLU A 42 3.21 -4.36 -0.90
N SER A 43 2.11 -4.90 -0.41
CA SER A 43 2.03 -6.31 -0.01
C SER A 43 1.72 -7.26 -1.17
N GLY A 44 1.13 -6.77 -2.25
CA GLY A 44 0.57 -7.60 -3.32
C GLY A 44 -0.64 -8.43 -2.87
N LYS A 45 -1.44 -7.88 -1.94
CA LYS A 45 -2.58 -8.56 -1.32
C LYS A 45 -3.83 -7.70 -1.41
N TYR A 46 -4.99 -8.36 -1.38
CA TYR A 46 -6.26 -7.66 -1.20
C TYR A 46 -6.31 -6.97 0.15
N VAL A 47 -6.85 -5.76 0.15
CA VAL A 47 -7.24 -5.06 1.37
C VAL A 47 -8.76 -5.00 1.43
N LEU A 48 -9.31 -5.59 2.49
CA LEU A 48 -10.72 -5.53 2.84
C LEU A 48 -10.87 -4.43 3.88
N ARG A 49 -11.28 -3.26 3.43
CA ARG A 49 -11.44 -2.09 4.30
C ARG A 49 -12.89 -1.93 4.72
N SER A 50 -13.14 -1.91 6.01
CA SER A 50 -14.40 -1.53 6.63
C SER A 50 -14.19 -0.22 7.39
N ALA A 51 -14.86 0.85 6.99
CA ALA A 51 -14.69 2.16 7.58
C ALA A 51 -16.04 2.71 8.05
N ASN A 52 -16.14 3.04 9.35
CA ASN A 52 -17.24 3.83 9.88
C ASN A 52 -17.00 5.30 9.55
N ASN A 53 -18.03 5.99 9.05
CA ASN A 53 -17.95 7.39 8.57
C ASN A 53 -16.86 7.63 7.48
N GLY A 54 -16.48 6.58 6.77
CA GLY A 54 -15.51 6.63 5.69
C GLY A 54 -15.92 5.73 4.53
N THR A 55 -15.05 5.61 3.53
CA THR A 55 -15.27 4.69 2.40
C THR A 55 -14.88 3.26 2.78
N THR A 56 -15.86 2.36 2.76
CA THR A 56 -15.64 0.91 2.82
C THR A 56 -15.28 0.42 1.42
N ALA A 57 -14.25 -0.40 1.28
CA ALA A 57 -13.74 -0.78 -0.04
C ALA A 57 -13.08 -2.16 -0.06
N ILE A 58 -13.19 -2.84 -1.20
CA ILE A 58 -12.36 -3.97 -1.60
C ILE A 58 -11.31 -3.44 -2.57
N ILE A 59 -10.05 -3.53 -2.18
CA ILE A 59 -8.90 -3.02 -2.94
C ILE A 59 -8.06 -4.22 -3.37
N ASN A 60 -7.85 -4.36 -4.67
CA ASN A 60 -7.07 -5.46 -5.20
C ASN A 60 -5.54 -5.24 -5.04
N PRO A 61 -4.71 -6.27 -5.27
CA PRO A 61 -3.26 -6.16 -5.14
C PRO A 61 -2.57 -5.13 -6.02
N MET A 62 -3.26 -4.64 -7.05
CA MET A 62 -2.77 -3.57 -7.94
C MET A 62 -3.20 -2.17 -7.47
N GLY A 63 -3.90 -2.06 -6.35
CA GLY A 63 -4.39 -0.81 -5.80
C GLY A 63 -5.69 -0.31 -6.43
N VAL A 64 -6.36 -1.14 -7.23
CA VAL A 64 -7.66 -0.78 -7.83
C VAL A 64 -8.78 -1.10 -6.85
N ILE A 65 -9.67 -0.13 -6.64
CA ILE A 65 -10.91 -0.35 -5.88
C ILE A 65 -11.90 -1.08 -6.78
N GLU A 66 -12.19 -2.34 -6.45
CA GLU A 66 -13.12 -3.17 -7.21
C GLU A 66 -14.57 -2.95 -6.79
N GLN A 67 -14.80 -2.74 -5.50
CA GLN A 67 -16.11 -2.44 -4.94
C GLN A 67 -15.97 -1.43 -3.81
N LYS A 68 -16.97 -0.58 -3.62
CA LYS A 68 -17.00 0.38 -2.51
C LYS A 68 -18.42 0.70 -2.04
N VAL A 69 -18.51 1.10 -0.78
CA VAL A 69 -19.62 1.84 -0.21
C VAL A 69 -19.08 3.22 0.12
N ASP A 70 -19.68 4.25 -0.47
CA ASP A 70 -19.23 5.63 -0.28
C ASP A 70 -19.53 6.13 1.14
N ILE A 71 -18.80 7.17 1.53
CA ILE A 71 -19.02 7.88 2.79
C ILE A 71 -20.49 8.29 2.96
N ASN A 72 -21.00 8.17 4.17
CA ASN A 72 -22.42 8.45 4.55
C ASN A 72 -23.45 7.53 3.86
N LYS A 73 -23.02 6.40 3.32
CA LYS A 73 -23.93 5.36 2.82
C LYS A 73 -23.78 4.10 3.66
N SER A 74 -24.91 3.42 3.87
CA SER A 74 -24.91 2.08 4.47
C SER A 74 -24.99 1.02 3.39
N GLY A 75 -24.25 -0.07 3.57
CA GLY A 75 -24.22 -1.16 2.62
C GLY A 75 -23.22 -2.23 3.01
N TYR A 76 -23.13 -3.26 2.18
CA TYR A 76 -22.11 -4.30 2.27
C TYR A 76 -21.52 -4.58 0.90
N ILE A 77 -20.34 -5.11 0.88
CA ILE A 77 -19.62 -5.56 -0.31
C ILE A 77 -18.98 -6.91 -0.04
N ASP A 78 -18.96 -7.76 -1.05
CA ASP A 78 -18.45 -9.11 -0.94
C ASP A 78 -17.31 -9.37 -1.91
N LEU A 79 -16.26 -10.01 -1.43
CA LEU A 79 -15.18 -10.51 -2.26
C LEU A 79 -15.53 -11.93 -2.71
N SER A 80 -16.08 -12.08 -3.91
CA SER A 80 -16.44 -13.39 -4.49
C SER A 80 -15.25 -14.14 -5.08
N GLU A 81 -14.30 -13.41 -5.67
CA GLU A 81 -13.09 -13.99 -6.27
C GLU A 81 -11.86 -13.17 -5.87
N SER A 82 -10.78 -13.85 -5.53
CA SER A 82 -9.51 -13.22 -5.24
C SER A 82 -8.44 -13.63 -6.23
N ARG A 83 -7.78 -12.65 -6.85
CA ARG A 83 -6.62 -12.89 -7.69
C ARG A 83 -5.37 -12.92 -6.81
N LYS A 84 -4.68 -14.06 -6.77
CA LYS A 84 -3.39 -14.15 -6.09
C LYS A 84 -2.31 -13.67 -7.05
N ILE A 85 -1.54 -12.67 -6.63
CA ILE A 85 -0.31 -12.30 -7.30
C ILE A 85 0.89 -12.70 -6.46
N GLU A 86 2.04 -12.85 -7.10
CA GLU A 86 3.29 -13.09 -6.38
C GLU A 86 3.63 -11.91 -5.46
N MET A 87 4.42 -12.23 -4.44
CA MET A 87 4.90 -11.24 -3.50
C MET A 87 5.68 -10.13 -4.22
N THR A 88 5.31 -8.88 -4.00
CA THR A 88 5.98 -7.73 -4.61
C THR A 88 7.42 -7.60 -4.12
N LEU A 89 8.27 -6.93 -4.92
CA LEU A 89 9.66 -6.66 -4.51
C LEU A 89 9.71 -5.89 -3.19
N PHE A 90 8.78 -4.94 -3.00
CA PHE A 90 8.71 -4.20 -1.76
C PHE A 90 8.33 -5.09 -0.56
N ALA A 91 7.40 -6.02 -0.73
CA ALA A 91 7.06 -6.99 0.31
C ALA A 91 8.24 -7.90 0.68
N LYS A 92 9.11 -8.23 -0.31
CA LYS A 92 10.33 -9.05 -0.08
C LYS A 92 11.42 -8.26 0.65
N PHE A 93 11.74 -7.09 0.16
CA PHE A 93 12.94 -6.35 0.54
C PHE A 93 12.69 -5.12 1.41
N GLY A 94 11.45 -4.57 1.40
CA GLY A 94 11.10 -3.36 2.13
C GLY A 94 12.03 -2.19 1.78
N ASN A 95 12.40 -1.41 2.78
CA ASN A 95 13.26 -0.22 2.60
C ASN A 95 14.70 -0.53 2.18
N LYS A 96 15.13 -1.81 2.14
CA LYS A 96 16.46 -2.18 1.63
C LYS A 96 16.63 -1.81 0.16
N ILE A 97 15.54 -1.77 -0.62
CA ILE A 97 15.54 -1.31 -2.02
C ILE A 97 16.05 0.12 -2.11
N PHE A 98 15.57 1.00 -1.23
CA PHE A 98 15.99 2.40 -1.18
C PHE A 98 17.48 2.53 -0.85
N GLY A 99 17.97 1.76 0.13
CA GLY A 99 19.39 1.71 0.46
C GLY A 99 20.25 1.29 -0.74
N PHE A 100 19.81 0.27 -1.49
CA PHE A 100 20.50 -0.18 -2.69
C PHE A 100 20.55 0.90 -3.79
N ILE A 101 19.43 1.61 -4.01
CA ILE A 101 19.37 2.71 -4.99
C ILE A 101 20.35 3.83 -4.60
N ILE A 102 20.43 4.20 -3.32
CA ILE A 102 21.38 5.21 -2.85
C ILE A 102 22.82 4.76 -3.10
N LEU A 103 23.17 3.52 -2.77
CA LEU A 103 24.52 3.00 -3.01
C LEU A 103 24.88 3.00 -4.50
N LEU A 104 23.94 2.58 -5.35
CA LEU A 104 24.11 2.63 -6.81
C LEU A 104 24.36 4.07 -7.30
N TYR A 105 23.58 5.02 -6.79
CA TYR A 105 23.73 6.44 -7.14
C TYR A 105 25.09 7.00 -6.72
N ILE A 106 25.55 6.71 -5.51
CA ILE A 106 26.88 7.09 -5.02
C ILE A 106 27.97 6.47 -5.91
N PHE A 107 27.86 5.19 -6.24
CA PHE A 107 28.82 4.51 -7.12
C PHE A 107 28.91 5.19 -8.49
N LEU A 108 27.77 5.53 -9.09
CA LEU A 108 27.74 6.24 -10.38
C LEU A 108 28.44 7.61 -10.31
N ILE A 109 28.18 8.40 -9.24
CA ILE A 109 28.85 9.70 -9.05
C ILE A 109 30.37 9.53 -9.03
N PHE A 110 30.88 8.58 -8.27
CA PHE A 110 32.34 8.34 -8.19
C PHE A 110 32.90 7.84 -9.51
N SER A 111 32.21 6.98 -10.24
CA SER A 111 32.62 6.48 -11.54
C SER A 111 32.72 7.60 -12.57
N PHE A 112 31.72 8.48 -12.65
CA PHE A 112 31.74 9.62 -13.55
C PHE A 112 32.81 10.64 -13.18
N LYS A 113 33.04 10.88 -11.89
CA LYS A 113 34.11 11.77 -11.44
C LYS A 113 35.49 11.24 -11.83
N LYS A 114 35.72 9.93 -11.75
CA LYS A 114 36.99 9.32 -12.18
C LYS A 114 37.22 9.47 -13.67
N LEU A 115 36.18 9.16 -14.49
CA LEU A 115 36.26 9.33 -15.97
C LEU A 115 36.52 10.77 -16.43
N LYS A 116 36.08 11.76 -15.66
CA LYS A 116 36.32 13.19 -16.01
C LYS A 116 37.72 13.65 -15.64
N ASN A 117 38.41 12.95 -14.74
CA ASN A 117 39.76 13.33 -14.27
C ASN A 117 40.89 12.54 -14.98
N GLU A 118 40.55 11.63 -15.90
CA GLU A 118 41.45 11.02 -16.88
C GLU A 118 41.37 11.75 -18.21
#